data_1ff9901596ff543a8d38b73b5d5ad558
#
_entry.id   1ff9901596ff543a8d38b73b5d5ad558
#
_cell.length_a   1.000
_cell.length_b   1.000
_cell.length_c   1.000
_cell.angle_alpha   90.00
_cell.angle_beta   90.00
_cell.angle_gamma   90.00
#
_symmetry.space_group_name_H-M   'P 1'
#
loop_
_entity.id
_entity.type
_entity.pdbx_description
1 polymer ?
#
loop_
_entity_poly.entity_id
_entity_poly.type
_entity_poly.pdbx_seq_one_letter_code
_entity_poly.pdbx_strand_id
1 'polypeptide(L)'
;MGDLEFDTRIEAVGEGRYRAKVSPDWTIWGPNGGYVASLALRAAGAALDRARPASIVAQLLGVAAFDVVDLDVTILRRSRYATAAQVSLRQGDRRILEALVWGVDPGELTLEHDVDPAPDVAGPEDVPSREDRIAAIPPDRPGPPRFPFFENFDTHPLQWSETWPPPGPLEPVTRQWVRYRPTPRFEDPWVDACRLLIPIDTYGWPAASQAHAWIDPPQAIAVTIDLKVSFHRYSEDEWLLVEAVSPIATASLANATAKVWDRTGRLLASGGQTMLVRPAS
;
A
#
# COMPACT_ATOMS: atom_id res chain seq x y z
N MET A 1 0.78 2.50 17.40
CA MET A 1 1.74 2.65 16.28
C MET A 1 2.37 1.29 16.03
N GLY A 2 2.22 0.78 14.83
CA GLY A 2 2.75 -0.51 14.41
C GLY A 2 4.21 -0.43 13.96
N ASP A 3 4.79 -1.61 13.78
CA ASP A 3 6.09 -1.81 13.17
C ASP A 3 5.93 -2.72 11.95
N LEU A 4 6.33 -2.26 10.77
CA LEU A 4 6.04 -2.97 9.51
C LEU A 4 6.66 -4.37 9.49
N GLU A 5 7.93 -4.51 9.87
CA GLU A 5 8.62 -5.81 9.85
C GLU A 5 8.01 -6.77 10.87
N PHE A 6 7.74 -6.28 12.09
CA PHE A 6 7.13 -7.06 13.14
C PHE A 6 5.69 -7.46 12.80
N ASP A 7 4.87 -6.52 12.32
CA ASP A 7 3.45 -6.73 12.05
C ASP A 7 3.20 -7.52 10.76
N THR A 8 4.19 -7.61 9.86
CA THR A 8 4.11 -8.46 8.66
C THR A 8 4.87 -9.77 8.80
N ARG A 9 5.42 -10.07 9.98
CA ARG A 9 6.10 -11.35 10.20
C ARG A 9 5.14 -12.52 10.08
N ILE A 10 5.68 -13.61 9.57
CA ILE A 10 4.97 -14.86 9.41
C ILE A 10 5.66 -15.96 10.21
N GLU A 11 4.90 -16.92 10.70
CA GLU A 11 5.37 -18.12 11.37
C GLU A 11 5.13 -19.33 10.46
N ALA A 12 6.17 -20.13 10.18
CA ALA A 12 6.01 -21.37 9.44
C ALA A 12 5.35 -22.44 10.34
N VAL A 13 4.21 -22.96 9.91
CA VAL A 13 3.45 -23.99 10.64
C VAL A 13 3.43 -25.33 9.89
N GLY A 14 4.09 -25.42 8.75
CA GLY A 14 4.24 -26.62 7.90
C GLY A 14 4.83 -26.26 6.55
N GLU A 15 5.08 -27.24 5.71
CA GLU A 15 5.56 -27.00 4.35
C GLU A 15 4.53 -26.17 3.56
N GLY A 16 4.96 -25.01 3.05
CA GLY A 16 4.10 -24.07 2.34
C GLY A 16 2.96 -23.46 3.17
N ARG A 17 2.95 -23.67 4.48
CA ARG A 17 1.90 -23.17 5.36
C ARG A 17 2.48 -22.24 6.41
N TYR A 18 1.85 -21.09 6.52
CA TYR A 18 2.27 -20.01 7.42
C TYR A 18 1.09 -19.46 8.20
N ARG A 19 1.41 -18.76 9.27
CA ARG A 19 0.47 -18.07 10.13
C ARG A 19 0.97 -16.65 10.40
N ALA A 20 0.05 -15.71 10.48
CA ALA A 20 0.33 -14.32 10.86
C ALA A 20 -0.79 -13.79 11.74
N LYS A 21 -0.55 -12.65 12.38
CA LYS A 21 -1.56 -11.93 13.15
C LYS A 21 -1.81 -10.57 12.49
N VAL A 22 -3.06 -10.27 12.20
CA VAL A 22 -3.48 -8.97 11.68
C VAL A 22 -3.46 -7.94 12.81
N SER A 23 -2.59 -6.94 12.70
CA SER A 23 -2.41 -5.90 13.72
C SER A 23 -3.46 -4.79 13.57
N PRO A 24 -4.09 -4.32 14.68
CA PRO A 24 -5.03 -3.22 14.66
C PRO A 24 -4.36 -1.86 14.37
N ASP A 25 -3.04 -1.75 14.49
CA ASP A 25 -2.32 -0.52 14.19
C ASP A 25 -2.42 -0.11 12.70
N TRP A 26 -2.81 -1.05 11.82
CA TRP A 26 -3.00 -0.83 10.38
C TRP A 26 -4.48 -0.62 10.00
N THR A 27 -5.26 -0.03 10.92
CA THR A 27 -6.70 0.20 10.74
C THR A 27 -6.99 1.50 10.01
N ILE A 28 -7.84 1.41 8.95
CA ILE A 28 -8.59 2.52 8.34
C ILE A 28 -10.09 2.30 8.65
N TRP A 29 -10.82 1.61 7.78
CA TRP A 29 -12.21 1.14 8.03
C TRP A 29 -12.25 -0.29 8.59
N GLY A 30 -11.19 -1.00 8.42
CA GLY A 30 -10.77 -2.31 8.81
C GLY A 30 -9.26 -2.39 8.56
N PRO A 31 -8.65 -3.58 8.55
CA PRO A 31 -7.26 -3.71 8.15
C PRO A 31 -7.05 -3.18 6.73
N ASN A 32 -6.02 -2.34 6.53
CA ASN A 32 -5.66 -1.82 5.20
C ASN A 32 -5.37 -2.97 4.22
N GLY A 33 -5.88 -2.87 2.97
CA GLY A 33 -5.75 -3.92 1.97
C GLY A 33 -4.29 -4.22 1.58
N GLY A 34 -3.48 -3.17 1.41
CA GLY A 34 -2.04 -3.29 1.14
C GLY A 34 -1.27 -3.95 2.28
N TYR A 35 -1.65 -3.66 3.53
CA TYR A 35 -1.09 -4.35 4.69
C TYR A 35 -1.44 -5.85 4.70
N VAL A 36 -2.70 -6.20 4.43
CA VAL A 36 -3.11 -7.62 4.34
C VAL A 36 -2.41 -8.33 3.18
N ALA A 37 -2.26 -7.66 2.03
CA ALA A 37 -1.50 -8.18 0.89
C ALA A 37 0.00 -8.33 1.20
N SER A 38 0.55 -7.51 2.10
CA SER A 38 1.92 -7.64 2.58
C SER A 38 2.16 -8.94 3.36
N LEU A 39 1.18 -9.44 4.11
CA LEU A 39 1.27 -10.76 4.75
C LEU A 39 1.43 -11.88 3.71
N ALA A 40 0.66 -11.81 2.60
CA ALA A 40 0.78 -12.75 1.50
C ALA A 40 2.14 -12.63 0.77
N LEU A 41 2.63 -11.40 0.59
CA LEU A 41 3.93 -11.15 -0.01
C LEU A 41 5.08 -11.74 0.85
N ARG A 42 5.00 -11.59 2.17
CA ARG A 42 5.97 -12.15 3.12
C ARG A 42 5.94 -13.69 3.12
N ALA A 43 4.75 -14.30 3.09
CA ALA A 43 4.61 -15.75 3.00
C ALA A 43 5.18 -16.30 1.68
N ALA A 44 4.95 -15.60 0.58
CA ALA A 44 5.58 -15.94 -0.70
C ALA A 44 7.11 -15.84 -0.59
N GLY A 45 7.65 -14.76 0.01
CA GLY A 45 9.09 -14.56 0.17
C GLY A 45 9.77 -15.72 0.89
N ALA A 46 9.16 -16.22 1.96
CA ALA A 46 9.67 -17.35 2.71
C ALA A 46 9.63 -18.70 1.93
N ALA A 47 8.69 -18.85 0.98
CA ALA A 47 8.51 -20.10 0.23
C ALA A 47 9.26 -20.12 -1.11
N LEU A 48 9.50 -18.93 -1.72
CA LEU A 48 10.02 -18.83 -3.08
C LEU A 48 11.54 -19.05 -3.17
N ASP A 49 12.29 -18.80 -2.10
CA ASP A 49 13.74 -18.85 -2.08
C ASP A 49 14.34 -18.01 -3.24
N ARG A 50 13.95 -16.73 -3.29
CA ARG A 50 14.38 -15.77 -4.30
C ARG A 50 14.80 -14.46 -3.63
N ALA A 51 15.77 -13.79 -4.27
CA ALA A 51 16.38 -12.59 -3.70
C ALA A 51 15.38 -11.44 -3.46
N ARG A 52 14.37 -11.28 -4.34
CA ARG A 52 13.39 -10.20 -4.21
C ARG A 52 12.07 -10.53 -4.91
N PRO A 53 10.95 -9.85 -4.54
CA PRO A 53 9.74 -9.90 -5.36
C PRO A 53 9.93 -9.12 -6.67
N ALA A 54 9.26 -9.59 -7.72
CA ALA A 54 9.09 -8.87 -8.98
C ALA A 54 7.68 -8.25 -9.07
N SER A 55 6.66 -8.99 -8.63
CA SER A 55 5.29 -8.50 -8.65
C SER A 55 4.37 -9.28 -7.73
N ILE A 56 3.27 -8.64 -7.35
CA ILE A 56 2.09 -9.26 -6.73
C ILE A 56 0.83 -8.82 -7.48
N VAL A 57 -0.10 -9.77 -7.67
CA VAL A 57 -1.48 -9.51 -8.09
C VAL A 57 -2.38 -10.16 -7.06
N ALA A 58 -3.16 -9.37 -6.34
CA ALA A 58 -4.02 -9.82 -5.24
C ALA A 58 -5.50 -9.53 -5.53
N GLN A 59 -6.36 -10.49 -5.18
CA GLN A 59 -7.81 -10.35 -5.12
C GLN A 59 -8.22 -10.32 -3.66
N LEU A 60 -8.82 -9.22 -3.19
CA LEU A 60 -9.31 -9.08 -1.84
C LEU A 60 -10.78 -9.52 -1.80
N LEU A 61 -11.01 -10.70 -1.25
CA LEU A 61 -12.31 -11.40 -1.27
C LEU A 61 -13.14 -11.12 -0.03
N GLY A 62 -12.51 -10.62 1.04
CA GLY A 62 -13.18 -10.30 2.29
C GLY A 62 -12.33 -9.41 3.20
N VAL A 63 -12.98 -8.77 4.16
CA VAL A 63 -12.29 -7.95 5.17
C VAL A 63 -11.81 -8.89 6.28
N ALA A 64 -10.51 -8.87 6.56
CA ALA A 64 -9.94 -9.62 7.68
C ALA A 64 -10.38 -9.03 9.02
N ALA A 65 -10.50 -9.86 10.05
CA ALA A 65 -10.56 -9.39 11.42
C ALA A 65 -9.13 -9.20 11.97
N PHE A 66 -9.01 -8.42 13.05
CA PHE A 66 -7.73 -8.21 13.76
C PHE A 66 -7.39 -9.44 14.65
N ASP A 67 -7.12 -10.54 13.97
CA ASP A 67 -6.86 -11.84 14.59
C ASP A 67 -5.88 -12.63 13.71
N VAL A 68 -5.66 -13.88 14.07
CA VAL A 68 -4.80 -14.82 13.35
C VAL A 68 -5.37 -15.10 11.95
N VAL A 69 -4.48 -15.18 10.97
CA VAL A 69 -4.73 -15.64 9.61
C VAL A 69 -3.80 -16.80 9.26
N ASP A 70 -4.32 -17.76 8.51
CA ASP A 70 -3.54 -18.84 7.93
C ASP A 70 -3.26 -18.54 6.45
N LEU A 71 -2.03 -18.82 6.01
CA LEU A 71 -1.57 -18.59 4.65
C LEU A 71 -1.04 -19.91 4.06
N ASP A 72 -1.60 -20.31 2.93
CA ASP A 72 -1.14 -21.45 2.15
C ASP A 72 -0.43 -20.97 0.90
N VAL A 73 0.81 -21.39 0.68
CA VAL A 73 1.64 -21.04 -0.48
C VAL A 73 1.83 -22.26 -1.37
N THR A 74 1.37 -22.16 -2.61
CA THR A 74 1.54 -23.19 -3.64
C THR A 74 2.50 -22.70 -4.72
N ILE A 75 3.61 -23.39 -4.91
CA ILE A 75 4.54 -23.11 -5.99
C ILE A 75 3.92 -23.53 -7.32
N LEU A 76 3.72 -22.58 -8.23
CA LEU A 76 3.14 -22.84 -9.55
C LEU A 76 4.21 -23.14 -10.59
N ARG A 77 5.38 -22.50 -10.48
CA ARG A 77 6.48 -22.66 -11.42
C ARG A 77 7.81 -22.31 -10.76
N ARG A 78 8.84 -23.11 -11.03
CA ARG A 78 10.24 -22.78 -10.75
C ARG A 78 11.01 -22.73 -12.06
N SER A 79 11.88 -21.74 -12.20
CA SER A 79 12.84 -21.61 -13.31
C SER A 79 14.19 -21.18 -12.76
N ARG A 80 15.19 -21.03 -13.63
CA ARG A 80 16.56 -20.64 -13.21
C ARG A 80 16.56 -19.28 -12.46
N TYR A 81 15.80 -18.29 -12.93
CA TYR A 81 15.86 -16.90 -12.44
C TYR A 81 14.57 -16.43 -11.77
N ALA A 82 13.49 -17.19 -11.84
CA ALA A 82 12.20 -16.77 -11.34
C ALA A 82 11.39 -17.94 -10.80
N THR A 83 10.59 -17.67 -9.77
CA THR A 83 9.61 -18.61 -9.22
C THR A 83 8.27 -17.89 -9.05
N ALA A 84 7.18 -18.56 -9.42
CA ALA A 84 5.83 -18.08 -9.20
C ALA A 84 5.13 -18.91 -8.13
N ALA A 85 4.39 -18.25 -7.25
CA ALA A 85 3.51 -18.90 -6.28
C ALA A 85 2.13 -18.27 -6.26
N GLN A 86 1.16 -19.09 -5.88
CA GLN A 86 -0.15 -18.65 -5.40
C GLN A 86 -0.13 -18.65 -3.88
N VAL A 87 -0.71 -17.62 -3.29
CA VAL A 87 -0.92 -17.50 -1.83
C VAL A 87 -2.40 -17.35 -1.56
N SER A 88 -2.95 -18.23 -0.74
CA SER A 88 -4.30 -18.14 -0.18
C SER A 88 -4.22 -17.69 1.28
N LEU A 89 -4.88 -16.59 1.63
CA LEU A 89 -5.00 -16.10 3.01
C LEU A 89 -6.43 -16.29 3.51
N ARG A 90 -6.57 -16.92 4.68
CA ARG A 90 -7.86 -17.31 5.27
C ARG A 90 -7.94 -16.95 6.75
N GLN A 91 -9.17 -16.77 7.22
CA GLN A 91 -9.53 -16.78 8.65
C GLN A 91 -10.62 -17.82 8.89
N GLY A 92 -10.26 -18.96 9.46
CA GLY A 92 -11.13 -20.14 9.50
C GLY A 92 -11.54 -20.54 8.07
N ASP A 93 -12.83 -20.69 7.84
CA ASP A 93 -13.38 -21.07 6.51
C ASP A 93 -13.50 -19.88 5.55
N ARG A 94 -13.29 -18.65 6.02
CA ARG A 94 -13.42 -17.45 5.18
C ARG A 94 -12.15 -17.19 4.36
N ARG A 95 -12.31 -17.10 3.05
CA ARG A 95 -11.26 -16.58 2.17
C ARG A 95 -11.20 -15.06 2.31
N ILE A 96 -10.02 -14.55 2.56
CA ILE A 96 -9.78 -13.12 2.72
C ILE A 96 -9.05 -12.56 1.50
N LEU A 97 -8.03 -13.30 1.01
CA LEU A 97 -7.23 -12.85 -0.13
C LEU A 97 -6.68 -14.04 -0.90
N GLU A 98 -6.60 -13.90 -2.23
CA GLU A 98 -5.83 -14.77 -3.13
C GLU A 98 -4.82 -13.92 -3.88
N ALA A 99 -3.56 -14.35 -3.93
CA ALA A 99 -2.52 -13.62 -4.64
C ALA A 99 -1.66 -14.51 -5.52
N LEU A 100 -1.17 -13.93 -6.63
CA LEU A 100 -0.09 -14.47 -7.45
C LEU A 100 1.15 -13.62 -7.23
N VAL A 101 2.26 -14.24 -6.86
CA VAL A 101 3.52 -13.56 -6.55
C VAL A 101 4.63 -14.16 -7.40
N TRP A 102 5.43 -13.28 -8.02
CA TRP A 102 6.68 -13.64 -8.67
C TRP A 102 7.86 -13.18 -7.83
N GLY A 103 8.76 -14.11 -7.51
CA GLY A 103 10.09 -13.83 -6.98
C GLY A 103 11.16 -14.04 -8.04
N VAL A 104 12.22 -13.24 -8.00
CA VAL A 104 13.31 -13.25 -8.98
C VAL A 104 14.67 -13.11 -8.31
N ASP A 105 15.68 -13.63 -8.97
CA ASP A 105 17.07 -13.34 -8.68
C ASP A 105 17.63 -12.35 -9.72
N PRO A 106 18.66 -11.58 -9.39
CA PRO A 106 19.38 -10.74 -10.35
C PRO A 106 19.86 -11.58 -11.54
N GLY A 107 19.58 -11.10 -12.76
CA GLY A 107 20.05 -11.72 -14.00
C GLY A 107 21.44 -11.23 -14.39
N GLU A 108 22.08 -11.93 -15.33
CA GLU A 108 23.38 -11.53 -15.91
C GLU A 108 23.22 -10.40 -16.94
N LEU A 109 22.04 -10.33 -17.59
CA LEU A 109 21.74 -9.30 -18.57
C LEU A 109 21.11 -8.08 -17.89
N THR A 110 21.80 -6.95 -17.97
CA THR A 110 21.32 -5.67 -17.47
C THR A 110 20.73 -4.84 -18.60
N LEU A 111 19.40 -4.83 -18.70
CA LEU A 111 18.67 -3.85 -19.49
C LEU A 111 18.28 -2.72 -18.53
N GLU A 112 18.69 -1.48 -18.82
CA GLU A 112 18.38 -0.37 -17.95
C GLU A 112 17.88 0.83 -18.75
N HIS A 113 16.69 1.29 -18.41
CA HIS A 113 16.13 2.58 -18.79
C HIS A 113 15.10 3.00 -17.74
N ASP A 114 14.99 4.29 -17.53
CA ASP A 114 13.96 4.91 -16.68
C ASP A 114 13.54 6.21 -17.36
N VAL A 115 12.35 6.22 -17.93
CA VAL A 115 11.78 7.35 -18.69
C VAL A 115 10.52 7.91 -18.02
N ASP A 116 10.28 7.53 -16.76
CA ASP A 116 9.13 7.94 -15.97
C ASP A 116 9.63 8.77 -14.76
N PRO A 117 9.95 10.04 -14.98
CA PRO A 117 10.55 10.88 -13.95
C PRO A 117 9.58 11.09 -12.80
N ALA A 118 10.13 11.21 -11.58
CA ALA A 118 9.37 11.67 -10.45
C ALA A 118 8.78 13.06 -10.73
N PRO A 119 7.59 13.37 -10.16
CA PRO A 119 7.07 14.74 -10.19
C PRO A 119 8.08 15.74 -9.62
N ASP A 120 8.22 16.90 -10.27
CA ASP A 120 9.02 18.01 -9.76
C ASP A 120 8.28 18.68 -8.59
N VAL A 121 8.67 18.35 -7.37
CA VAL A 121 8.00 18.78 -6.13
C VAL A 121 9.03 19.15 -5.06
N ALA A 122 8.61 19.97 -4.10
CA ALA A 122 9.43 20.32 -2.93
C ALA A 122 9.78 19.05 -2.11
N GLY A 123 10.97 19.04 -1.53
CA GLY A 123 11.43 17.96 -0.64
C GLY A 123 10.61 17.86 0.65
N PRO A 124 10.70 16.75 1.38
CA PRO A 124 9.92 16.57 2.61
C PRO A 124 10.28 17.60 3.68
N GLU A 125 11.49 18.15 3.68
CA GLU A 125 11.93 19.19 4.62
C GLU A 125 11.24 20.53 4.41
N ASP A 126 10.80 20.81 3.19
CA ASP A 126 10.19 22.08 2.77
C ASP A 126 8.65 22.05 2.79
N VAL A 127 8.07 20.88 3.11
CA VAL A 127 6.61 20.68 3.16
C VAL A 127 6.18 20.41 4.60
N PRO A 128 5.22 21.15 5.18
CA PRO A 128 4.70 20.85 6.52
C PRO A 128 4.16 19.44 6.63
N SER A 129 4.41 18.79 7.76
CA SER A 129 3.87 17.45 8.01
C SER A 129 2.34 17.47 8.11
N ARG A 130 1.71 16.32 7.89
CA ARG A 130 0.26 16.15 8.10
C ARG A 130 -0.12 16.48 9.55
N GLU A 131 0.72 16.12 10.50
CA GLU A 131 0.50 16.37 11.93
C GLU A 131 0.51 17.86 12.23
N ASP A 132 1.50 18.62 11.72
CA ASP A 132 1.57 20.08 11.87
C ASP A 132 0.36 20.77 11.25
N ARG A 133 -0.05 20.35 10.06
CA ARG A 133 -1.22 20.90 9.37
C ARG A 133 -2.51 20.62 10.14
N ILE A 134 -2.69 19.43 10.70
CA ILE A 134 -3.85 19.09 11.53
C ILE A 134 -3.81 19.87 12.85
N ALA A 135 -2.64 20.05 13.45
CA ALA A 135 -2.50 20.82 14.68
C ALA A 135 -2.81 22.32 14.48
N ALA A 136 -2.62 22.82 13.26
CA ALA A 136 -2.95 24.21 12.90
C ALA A 136 -4.45 24.44 12.63
N ILE A 137 -5.28 23.39 12.51
CA ILE A 137 -6.73 23.54 12.33
C ILE A 137 -7.34 24.06 13.64
N PRO A 138 -8.11 25.18 13.61
CA PRO A 138 -8.81 25.68 14.78
C PRO A 138 -9.72 24.62 15.41
N PRO A 139 -9.83 24.54 16.75
CA PRO A 139 -10.58 23.50 17.45
C PRO A 139 -12.09 23.48 17.13
N ASP A 140 -12.63 24.59 16.65
CA ASP A 140 -14.03 24.76 16.24
C ASP A 140 -14.31 24.36 14.78
N ARG A 141 -13.28 23.95 14.05
CA ARG A 141 -13.40 23.52 12.65
C ARG A 141 -13.21 22.01 12.50
N PRO A 142 -13.98 21.37 11.61
CA PRO A 142 -13.74 19.98 11.26
C PRO A 142 -12.39 19.82 10.55
N GLY A 143 -11.73 18.69 10.79
CA GLY A 143 -10.48 18.30 10.14
C GLY A 143 -10.61 16.94 9.46
N PRO A 144 -9.56 16.50 8.76
CA PRO A 144 -9.55 15.20 8.12
C PRO A 144 -9.66 14.07 9.16
N PRO A 145 -10.26 12.92 8.80
CA PRO A 145 -10.41 11.80 9.71
C PRO A 145 -9.05 11.28 10.18
N ARG A 146 -9.00 10.83 11.44
CA ARG A 146 -7.81 10.23 12.05
C ARG A 146 -8.02 8.72 12.16
N PHE A 147 -7.06 7.97 11.63
CA PHE A 147 -7.04 6.51 11.72
C PHE A 147 -5.71 6.05 12.30
N PRO A 148 -5.69 4.97 13.10
CA PRO A 148 -4.45 4.39 13.63
C PRO A 148 -3.40 4.12 12.57
N PHE A 149 -3.84 3.74 11.36
CA PHE A 149 -3.00 3.53 10.19
C PHE A 149 -1.99 4.67 9.93
N PHE A 150 -2.42 5.93 10.03
CA PHE A 150 -1.55 7.08 9.72
C PHE A 150 -0.52 7.39 10.81
N GLU A 151 -0.64 6.79 11.99
CA GLU A 151 0.36 6.90 13.06
C GLU A 151 1.65 6.13 12.73
N ASN A 152 1.59 5.20 11.76
CA ASN A 152 2.72 4.40 11.30
C ASN A 152 3.65 5.16 10.35
N PHE A 153 3.35 6.42 10.04
CA PHE A 153 4.06 7.21 9.05
C PHE A 153 4.34 8.63 9.50
N ASP A 154 5.47 9.15 9.03
CA ASP A 154 5.67 10.56 8.80
C ASP A 154 5.13 10.87 7.40
N THR A 155 4.17 11.75 7.29
CA THR A 155 3.54 12.07 6.01
C THR A 155 3.58 13.57 5.76
N HIS A 156 4.08 13.98 4.59
CA HIS A 156 4.12 15.38 4.16
C HIS A 156 3.32 15.54 2.87
N PRO A 157 2.00 15.85 2.97
CA PRO A 157 1.14 15.97 1.79
C PRO A 157 1.49 17.24 1.00
N LEU A 158 1.69 17.07 -0.31
CA LEU A 158 1.98 18.17 -1.24
C LEU A 158 0.73 18.96 -1.61
N GLN A 159 -0.44 18.33 -1.52
CA GLN A 159 -1.75 18.99 -1.63
C GLN A 159 -2.44 18.98 -0.27
N TRP A 160 -2.96 20.14 0.13
CA TRP A 160 -3.67 20.27 1.38
C TRP A 160 -4.83 21.25 1.24
N SER A 161 -5.96 20.94 1.83
CA SER A 161 -7.08 21.87 1.94
C SER A 161 -7.12 22.47 3.34
N GLU A 162 -7.25 23.79 3.42
CA GLU A 162 -7.42 24.53 4.68
C GLU A 162 -8.80 24.31 5.31
N THR A 163 -9.71 23.73 4.57
CA THR A 163 -11.08 23.43 5.02
C THR A 163 -11.39 21.96 4.80
N TRP A 164 -12.20 21.40 5.70
CA TRP A 164 -12.65 20.03 5.60
C TRP A 164 -14.19 19.96 5.71
N PRO A 165 -14.91 19.30 4.79
CA PRO A 165 -14.37 18.73 3.55
C PRO A 165 -13.83 19.83 2.61
N PRO A 166 -12.96 19.50 1.65
CA PRO A 166 -12.47 20.47 0.67
C PRO A 166 -13.60 21.12 -0.12
N PRO A 167 -13.51 22.43 -0.44
CA PRO A 167 -14.54 23.13 -1.19
C PRO A 167 -14.51 22.73 -2.68
N GLY A 168 -15.51 21.99 -3.12
CA GLY A 168 -15.68 21.61 -4.53
C GLY A 168 -14.76 20.45 -4.98
N PRO A 169 -14.99 19.93 -6.19
CA PRO A 169 -14.16 18.87 -6.74
C PRO A 169 -12.74 19.39 -7.03
N LEU A 170 -11.75 18.56 -6.69
CA LEU A 170 -10.34 18.78 -6.98
C LEU A 170 -9.87 17.78 -8.05
N GLU A 171 -8.66 17.97 -8.56
CA GLU A 171 -8.01 17.02 -9.43
C GLU A 171 -7.86 15.68 -8.69
N PRO A 172 -8.21 14.53 -9.33
CA PRO A 172 -8.16 13.22 -8.68
C PRO A 172 -6.73 12.66 -8.59
N VAL A 173 -5.86 13.42 -7.95
CA VAL A 173 -4.43 13.13 -7.76
C VAL A 173 -4.05 13.39 -6.31
N THR A 174 -3.30 12.48 -5.72
CA THR A 174 -2.62 12.74 -4.44
C THR A 174 -1.12 12.59 -4.62
N ARG A 175 -0.37 13.50 -4.02
CA ARG A 175 1.09 13.44 -3.94
C ARG A 175 1.52 13.70 -2.52
N GLN A 176 2.45 12.90 -2.03
CA GLN A 176 2.98 13.07 -0.69
C GLN A 176 4.29 12.34 -0.47
N TRP A 177 5.08 12.87 0.44
CA TRP A 177 6.20 12.17 1.01
C TRP A 177 5.74 11.31 2.17
N VAL A 178 6.26 10.09 2.24
CA VAL A 178 5.95 9.11 3.29
C VAL A 178 7.24 8.52 3.83
N ARG A 179 7.37 8.47 5.14
CA ARG A 179 8.45 7.78 5.85
C ARG A 179 7.85 6.88 6.93
N TYR A 180 8.23 5.63 6.94
CA TYR A 180 7.72 4.66 7.92
C TYR A 180 8.27 4.92 9.32
N ARG A 181 7.48 4.58 10.32
CA ARG A 181 7.82 4.58 11.74
C ARG A 181 7.57 3.19 12.34
N PRO A 182 8.35 2.74 13.35
CA PRO A 182 9.55 3.35 13.87
C PRO A 182 10.75 3.13 12.94
N THR A 183 10.67 2.13 12.04
CA THR A 183 11.76 1.71 11.14
C THR A 183 11.50 2.23 9.73
N PRO A 184 12.32 3.18 9.22
CA PRO A 184 12.02 3.83 7.94
C PRO A 184 12.49 3.04 6.70
N ARG A 185 13.38 2.05 6.87
CA ARG A 185 13.94 1.22 5.78
C ARG A 185 14.25 -0.19 6.27
N PHE A 186 14.33 -1.13 5.34
CA PHE A 186 14.54 -2.55 5.65
C PHE A 186 15.61 -3.16 4.73
N GLU A 187 16.47 -4.00 5.30
CA GLU A 187 17.52 -4.72 4.55
C GLU A 187 16.94 -5.92 3.78
N ASP A 188 15.90 -6.58 4.33
CA ASP A 188 15.20 -7.67 3.65
C ASP A 188 14.36 -7.10 2.48
N PRO A 189 14.65 -7.45 1.20
CA PRO A 189 13.92 -6.93 0.05
C PRO A 189 12.44 -7.28 0.03
N TRP A 190 12.02 -8.32 0.75
CA TRP A 190 10.62 -8.71 0.86
C TRP A 190 9.87 -7.86 1.89
N VAL A 191 10.53 -7.39 2.95
CA VAL A 191 9.99 -6.39 3.88
C VAL A 191 9.95 -5.02 3.20
N ASP A 192 11.04 -4.63 2.52
CA ASP A 192 11.11 -3.35 1.80
C ASP A 192 10.02 -3.24 0.72
N ALA A 193 9.71 -4.33 0.03
CA ALA A 193 8.61 -4.37 -0.92
C ALA A 193 7.23 -4.13 -0.27
N CYS A 194 7.02 -4.55 1.00
CA CYS A 194 5.80 -4.20 1.74
C CYS A 194 5.70 -2.70 1.97
N ARG A 195 6.83 -2.02 2.20
CA ARG A 195 6.93 -0.57 2.31
C ARG A 195 6.46 0.16 1.05
N LEU A 196 6.60 -0.46 -0.12
CA LEU A 196 6.15 0.08 -1.40
C LEU A 196 4.71 -0.31 -1.75
N LEU A 197 4.30 -1.52 -1.35
CA LEU A 197 2.98 -2.07 -1.63
C LEU A 197 1.86 -1.31 -0.91
N ILE A 198 2.04 -1.03 0.39
CA ILE A 198 1.02 -0.42 1.23
C ILE A 198 0.58 0.96 0.71
N PRO A 199 1.47 1.92 0.41
CA PRO A 199 1.05 3.22 -0.10
C PRO A 199 0.39 3.14 -1.48
N ILE A 200 0.76 2.20 -2.34
CA ILE A 200 0.09 1.99 -3.64
C ILE A 200 -1.39 1.64 -3.46
N ASP A 201 -1.73 0.80 -2.46
CA ASP A 201 -3.12 0.51 -2.12
C ASP A 201 -3.80 1.72 -1.43
N THR A 202 -3.10 2.36 -0.50
CA THR A 202 -3.73 3.33 0.41
C THR A 202 -4.20 4.60 -0.29
N TYR A 203 -3.38 5.15 -1.20
CA TYR A 203 -3.61 6.50 -1.72
C TYR A 203 -4.53 6.57 -2.94
N GLY A 204 -4.99 5.43 -3.45
CA GLY A 204 -5.97 5.38 -4.54
C GLY A 204 -7.32 5.99 -4.18
N TRP A 205 -7.89 5.67 -3.00
CA TRP A 205 -9.15 6.28 -2.56
C TRP A 205 -9.03 7.77 -2.25
N PRO A 206 -8.03 8.27 -1.53
CA PRO A 206 -7.79 9.70 -1.41
C PRO A 206 -7.75 10.43 -2.74
N ALA A 207 -7.09 9.87 -3.78
CA ALA A 207 -7.08 10.46 -5.11
C ALA A 207 -8.49 10.48 -5.75
N ALA A 208 -9.19 9.35 -5.75
CA ALA A 208 -10.54 9.26 -6.32
C ALA A 208 -11.53 10.19 -5.62
N SER A 209 -11.49 10.26 -4.29
CA SER A 209 -12.43 11.06 -3.50
C SER A 209 -12.30 12.56 -3.73
N GLN A 210 -11.14 13.08 -4.17
CA GLN A 210 -10.93 14.50 -4.45
C GLN A 210 -11.83 15.02 -5.58
N ALA A 211 -12.13 14.20 -6.58
CA ALA A 211 -13.06 14.57 -7.65
C ALA A 211 -14.53 14.64 -7.17
N HIS A 212 -14.78 14.20 -5.94
CA HIS A 212 -16.12 14.08 -5.35
C HIS A 212 -16.16 14.74 -3.97
N ALA A 213 -15.79 16.02 -3.88
CA ALA A 213 -15.70 16.77 -2.62
C ALA A 213 -17.01 16.85 -1.83
N TRP A 214 -18.15 16.53 -2.45
CA TRP A 214 -19.46 16.40 -1.82
C TRP A 214 -19.66 15.05 -1.10
N ILE A 215 -18.80 14.06 -1.35
CA ILE A 215 -18.79 12.80 -0.62
C ILE A 215 -17.97 13.04 0.65
N ASP A 216 -18.65 13.38 1.72
CA ASP A 216 -18.04 13.37 3.05
C ASP A 216 -17.50 11.95 3.31
N PRO A 217 -16.22 11.76 3.64
CA PRO A 217 -15.64 10.46 3.93
C PRO A 217 -16.45 9.55 4.87
N PRO A 218 -17.20 10.05 5.87
CA PRO A 218 -18.13 9.24 6.63
C PRO A 218 -19.30 8.65 5.85
N GLN A 219 -19.62 9.19 4.66
CA GLN A 219 -20.77 8.75 3.87
C GLN A 219 -20.43 7.67 2.85
N ALA A 220 -19.17 7.49 2.52
CA ALA A 220 -18.73 6.50 1.55
C ALA A 220 -17.42 5.83 2.01
N ILE A 221 -17.36 4.52 1.81
CA ILE A 221 -16.13 3.74 1.96
C ILE A 221 -15.77 3.11 0.62
N ALA A 222 -14.48 3.04 0.35
CA ALA A 222 -13.95 2.32 -0.79
C ALA A 222 -13.21 1.07 -0.30
N VAL A 223 -13.59 -0.07 -0.84
CA VAL A 223 -12.96 -1.35 -0.54
C VAL A 223 -12.19 -1.80 -1.76
N THR A 224 -10.90 -1.98 -1.63
CA THR A 224 -10.06 -2.55 -2.69
C THR A 224 -10.51 -3.98 -2.98
N ILE A 225 -10.85 -4.27 -4.24
CA ILE A 225 -11.23 -5.61 -4.69
C ILE A 225 -10.10 -6.31 -5.45
N ASP A 226 -9.26 -5.56 -6.15
CA ASP A 226 -8.02 -6.06 -6.74
C ASP A 226 -6.87 -5.07 -6.55
N LEU A 227 -5.66 -5.58 -6.50
CA LEU A 227 -4.43 -4.81 -6.34
C LEU A 227 -3.32 -5.47 -7.15
N LYS A 228 -2.62 -4.70 -7.98
CA LYS A 228 -1.44 -5.14 -8.71
C LYS A 228 -0.28 -4.20 -8.43
N VAL A 229 0.88 -4.76 -8.07
CA VAL A 229 2.12 -4.00 -7.89
C VAL A 229 3.28 -4.71 -8.58
N SER A 230 4.10 -3.93 -9.28
CA SER A 230 5.40 -4.32 -9.84
C SER A 230 6.51 -3.62 -9.06
N PHE A 231 7.49 -4.40 -8.61
CA PHE A 231 8.63 -3.91 -7.83
C PHE A 231 9.84 -3.80 -8.75
N HIS A 232 10.38 -2.59 -8.90
CA HIS A 232 11.45 -2.31 -9.86
C HIS A 232 12.81 -2.30 -9.19
N ARG A 233 12.95 -1.53 -8.09
CA ARG A 233 14.23 -1.30 -7.41
C ARG A 233 14.06 -1.34 -5.89
N TYR A 234 15.12 -1.71 -5.21
CA TYR A 234 15.33 -1.46 -3.79
C TYR A 234 15.90 -0.05 -3.59
N SER A 235 15.57 0.60 -2.48
CA SER A 235 16.15 1.89 -2.11
C SER A 235 16.47 1.95 -0.62
N GLU A 236 17.66 2.48 -0.32
CA GLU A 236 18.07 2.79 1.05
C GLU A 236 17.51 4.12 1.56
N ASP A 237 16.77 4.84 0.73
CA ASP A 237 16.14 6.10 1.12
C ASP A 237 15.01 5.85 2.13
N GLU A 238 14.97 6.69 3.16
CA GLU A 238 13.91 6.63 4.19
C GLU A 238 12.60 7.23 3.68
N TRP A 239 12.68 8.22 2.79
CA TRP A 239 11.54 8.91 2.23
C TRP A 239 11.12 8.35 0.88
N LEU A 240 9.83 8.19 0.73
CA LEU A 240 9.18 7.75 -0.49
C LEU A 240 8.25 8.85 -1.00
N LEU A 241 8.42 9.26 -2.25
CA LEU A 241 7.44 10.08 -2.94
C LEU A 241 6.37 9.15 -3.53
N VAL A 242 5.14 9.35 -3.11
CA VAL A 242 3.99 8.58 -3.61
C VAL A 242 3.07 9.50 -4.39
N GLU A 243 2.76 9.12 -5.62
CA GLU A 243 1.68 9.72 -6.41
C GLU A 243 0.63 8.66 -6.70
N ALA A 244 -0.63 9.00 -6.47
CA ALA A 244 -1.77 8.20 -6.92
C ALA A 244 -2.71 9.07 -7.75
N VAL A 245 -3.19 8.50 -8.86
CA VAL A 245 -4.10 9.13 -9.81
C VAL A 245 -5.32 8.24 -10.00
N SER A 246 -6.52 8.80 -9.89
CA SER A 246 -7.76 8.09 -10.19
C SER A 246 -8.35 8.62 -11.51
N PRO A 247 -8.08 7.98 -12.65
CA PRO A 247 -8.52 8.47 -13.95
C PRO A 247 -10.03 8.34 -14.17
N ILE A 248 -10.69 7.46 -13.41
CA ILE A 248 -12.11 7.18 -13.59
C ILE A 248 -12.74 6.64 -12.30
N ALA A 249 -13.93 7.15 -12.01
CA ALA A 249 -14.88 6.55 -11.07
C ALA A 249 -16.27 6.55 -11.72
N THR A 250 -16.92 5.39 -11.76
CA THR A 250 -18.25 5.21 -12.39
C THR A 250 -18.93 3.97 -11.86
N ALA A 251 -20.25 3.98 -11.77
CA ALA A 251 -21.08 2.82 -11.37
C ALA A 251 -20.59 2.14 -10.08
N SER A 252 -20.28 2.93 -9.05
CA SER A 252 -19.75 2.47 -7.76
C SER A 252 -18.35 1.81 -7.83
N LEU A 253 -17.65 1.95 -8.93
CA LEU A 253 -16.26 1.54 -9.06
C LEU A 253 -15.36 2.78 -9.19
N ALA A 254 -14.22 2.75 -8.53
CA ALA A 254 -13.13 3.69 -8.73
C ALA A 254 -11.87 2.91 -9.08
N ASN A 255 -11.14 3.40 -10.08
CA ASN A 255 -9.86 2.84 -10.47
C ASN A 255 -8.75 3.84 -10.12
N ALA A 256 -7.64 3.37 -9.62
CA ALA A 256 -6.48 4.20 -9.35
C ALA A 256 -5.19 3.51 -9.78
N THR A 257 -4.22 4.32 -10.22
CA THR A 257 -2.84 3.93 -10.43
C THR A 257 -1.96 4.69 -9.46
N ALA A 258 -0.88 4.08 -9.00
CA ALA A 258 0.07 4.73 -8.12
C ALA A 258 1.51 4.36 -8.47
N LYS A 259 2.41 5.26 -8.17
CA LYS A 259 3.85 5.13 -8.36
C LYS A 259 4.58 5.58 -7.11
N VAL A 260 5.73 4.99 -6.87
CA VAL A 260 6.59 5.28 -5.72
C VAL A 260 8.00 5.51 -6.21
N TRP A 261 8.57 6.66 -5.86
CA TRP A 261 9.96 7.03 -6.15
C TRP A 261 10.74 7.27 -4.85
N ASP A 262 12.04 7.15 -4.93
CA ASP A 262 12.94 7.66 -3.89
C ASP A 262 13.22 9.17 -4.08
N ARG A 263 13.96 9.77 -3.15
CA ARG A 263 14.34 11.21 -3.20
C ARG A 263 15.21 11.59 -4.40
N THR A 264 15.86 10.61 -5.02
CA THR A 264 16.67 10.84 -6.22
C THR A 264 15.85 10.79 -7.51
N GLY A 265 14.55 10.52 -7.40
CA GLY A 265 13.62 10.44 -8.53
C GLY A 265 13.62 9.09 -9.24
N ARG A 266 14.25 8.04 -8.68
CA ARG A 266 14.23 6.69 -9.26
C ARG A 266 12.92 6.00 -8.93
N LEU A 267 12.26 5.46 -9.95
CA LEU A 267 11.02 4.69 -9.77
C LEU A 267 11.30 3.35 -9.07
N LEU A 268 10.71 3.16 -7.90
CA LEU A 268 10.87 1.96 -7.06
C LEU A 268 9.78 0.92 -7.31
N ALA A 269 8.54 1.36 -7.41
CA ALA A 269 7.38 0.50 -7.67
C ALA A 269 6.28 1.25 -8.39
N SER A 270 5.47 0.50 -9.14
CA SER A 270 4.26 1.00 -9.77
C SER A 270 3.15 -0.03 -9.68
N GLY A 271 1.90 0.45 -9.62
CA GLY A 271 0.77 -0.44 -9.50
C GLY A 271 -0.56 0.26 -9.67
N GLY A 272 -1.61 -0.42 -9.28
CA GLY A 272 -2.95 0.12 -9.29
C GLY A 272 -3.95 -0.83 -8.67
N GLN A 273 -5.15 -0.30 -8.48
CA GLN A 273 -6.23 -1.01 -7.82
C GLN A 273 -7.59 -0.64 -8.40
N THR A 274 -8.53 -1.56 -8.28
CA THR A 274 -9.95 -1.30 -8.44
C THR A 274 -10.62 -1.33 -7.07
N MET A 275 -11.43 -0.31 -6.81
CA MET A 275 -12.15 -0.16 -5.56
C MET A 275 -13.65 -0.21 -5.79
N LEU A 276 -14.37 -0.93 -4.92
CA LEU A 276 -15.82 -0.87 -4.83
C LEU A 276 -16.21 0.21 -3.82
N VAL A 277 -16.88 1.25 -4.30
CA VAL A 277 -17.36 2.36 -3.47
C VAL A 277 -18.79 2.07 -3.03
N ARG A 278 -19.07 2.16 -1.74
CA ARG A 278 -20.38 1.92 -1.16
C ARG A 278 -20.66 2.92 -0.03
N PRO A 279 -21.95 3.18 0.31
CA PRO A 279 -22.27 3.97 1.49
C PRO A 279 -21.62 3.39 2.74
N ALA A 280 -21.15 4.25 3.64
CA ALA A 280 -20.79 3.87 4.99
C ALA A 280 -22.05 3.43 5.72
N SER A 281 -22.09 2.21 6.23
CA SER A 281 -23.20 1.64 6.97
C SER A 281 -23.24 2.13 8.41
#